data_af4de2f3d05fb89a2e62b782b05d4ef2
#
_entry.id   af4de2f3d05fb89a2e62b782b05d4ef2
#
_cell.length_a   1.000
_cell.length_b   1.000
_cell.length_c   1.000
_cell.angle_alpha   90.00
_cell.angle_beta   90.00
_cell.angle_gamma   90.00
#
_symmetry.space_group_name_H-M   'P 1'
#
loop_
_entity.id
_entity.type
_entity.pdbx_description
1 polymer ?
#
loop_
_entity_poly.entity_id
_entity_poly.type
_entity_poly.pdbx_seq_one_letter_code
_entity_poly.pdbx_strand_id
1 'polypeptide(L)'
;MCIRDRPYLAEKICRSLASKIKKRFKKIDLILAPAMGGIVIGYEIGRILKKETIFCERVNGKFTLRRGFNIRKGMNVLIIEDVITTGKSSLECVKLIRDSKAKLLGFASLIDRSSKQTLKIKKRIISQLKISVPTYKKRKLPKNLISIPVTKPGSRFIK
;
A
#
# COMPACT_ATOMS: atom_id res chain seq x y z
N MET A 1 -7.24 13.04 10.96
CA MET A 1 -7.23 13.74 9.66
C MET A 1 -6.74 12.77 8.59
N CYS A 2 -7.53 12.51 7.58
CA CYS A 2 -7.19 11.59 6.50
C CYS A 2 -6.85 12.40 5.24
N ILE A 3 -5.72 12.09 4.61
CA ILE A 3 -5.31 12.77 3.38
C ILE A 3 -6.21 12.37 2.20
N ARG A 4 -6.92 11.25 2.32
CA ARG A 4 -7.80 10.71 1.29
C ARG A 4 -9.08 11.53 1.07
N ASP A 5 -9.47 12.34 2.04
CA ASP A 5 -10.63 13.25 1.98
C ASP A 5 -10.25 14.68 1.55
N ARG A 6 -8.97 14.92 1.22
CA ARG A 6 -8.45 16.22 0.79
C ARG A 6 -7.64 16.07 -0.51
N PRO A 7 -8.31 16.06 -1.67
CA PRO A 7 -7.67 15.76 -2.96
C PRO A 7 -6.46 16.65 -3.27
N TYR A 8 -6.54 17.95 -2.99
CA TYR A 8 -5.45 18.89 -3.22
C TYR A 8 -4.19 18.60 -2.37
N LEU A 9 -4.36 18.13 -1.13
CA LEU A 9 -3.23 17.68 -0.29
C LEU A 9 -2.70 16.33 -0.76
N ALA A 10 -3.60 15.42 -1.13
CA ALA A 10 -3.22 14.13 -1.69
C ALA A 10 -2.38 14.31 -2.95
N GLU A 11 -2.79 15.18 -3.87
CA GLU A 11 -2.04 15.50 -5.08
C GLU A 11 -0.61 15.97 -4.76
N LYS A 12 -0.45 16.95 -3.87
CA LYS A 12 0.86 17.51 -3.50
C LYS A 12 1.81 16.43 -2.98
N ILE A 13 1.33 15.55 -2.11
CA ILE A 13 2.14 14.48 -1.53
C ILE A 13 2.41 13.38 -2.55
N CYS A 14 1.42 13.01 -3.36
CA CYS A 14 1.58 12.02 -4.40
C CYS A 14 2.54 12.48 -5.52
N ARG A 15 2.60 13.77 -5.85
CA ARG A 15 3.63 14.31 -6.77
C ARG A 15 5.04 14.05 -6.25
N SER A 16 5.28 14.28 -4.96
CA SER A 16 6.57 14.02 -4.34
C SER A 16 6.92 12.51 -4.37
N LEU A 17 5.96 11.64 -4.03
CA LEU A 17 6.16 10.19 -4.10
C LEU A 17 6.38 9.71 -5.54
N ALA A 18 5.62 10.24 -6.50
CA ALA A 18 5.77 9.90 -7.91
C ALA A 18 7.16 10.26 -8.47
N SER A 19 7.74 11.38 -8.01
CA SER A 19 9.13 11.74 -8.34
C SER A 19 10.13 10.69 -7.86
N LYS A 20 10.00 10.22 -6.61
CA LYS A 20 10.84 9.14 -6.07
C LYS A 20 10.67 7.83 -6.85
N ILE A 21 9.43 7.50 -7.24
CA ILE A 21 9.10 6.32 -8.04
C ILE A 21 9.77 6.39 -9.42
N LYS A 22 9.65 7.52 -10.14
CA LYS A 22 10.30 7.73 -11.46
C LYS A 22 11.81 7.54 -11.42
N LYS A 23 12.47 8.03 -10.36
CA LYS A 23 13.92 7.86 -10.19
C LYS A 23 14.32 6.39 -10.05
N ARG A 24 13.46 5.56 -9.47
CA ARG A 24 13.76 4.14 -9.16
C ARG A 24 13.31 3.17 -10.25
N PHE A 25 12.15 3.40 -10.84
CA PHE A 25 11.52 2.50 -11.81
C PHE A 25 11.36 3.19 -13.17
N LYS A 26 12.05 2.67 -14.19
CA LYS A 26 12.06 3.25 -15.55
C LYS A 26 10.88 2.78 -16.41
N LYS A 27 10.47 1.52 -16.23
CA LYS A 27 9.40 0.89 -17.05
C LYS A 27 8.29 0.40 -16.15
N ILE A 28 7.34 1.27 -15.82
CA ILE A 28 6.10 0.89 -15.14
C ILE A 28 5.04 0.79 -16.24
N ASP A 29 4.39 -0.38 -16.33
CA ASP A 29 3.29 -0.58 -17.29
C ASP A 29 1.94 -0.46 -16.57
N LEU A 30 1.85 -0.92 -15.32
CA LEU A 30 0.62 -0.97 -14.55
C LEU A 30 0.87 -0.67 -13.08
N ILE A 31 -0.06 0.05 -12.46
CA ILE A 31 -0.14 0.21 -11.01
C ILE A 31 -1.25 -0.68 -10.48
N LEU A 32 -0.95 -1.46 -9.44
CA LEU A 32 -1.91 -2.28 -8.70
C LEU A 32 -2.06 -1.74 -7.28
N ALA A 33 -3.28 -1.38 -6.90
CA ALA A 33 -3.60 -0.86 -5.58
C ALA A 33 -4.50 -1.81 -4.79
N PRO A 34 -4.13 -2.24 -3.59
CA PRO A 34 -5.04 -3.00 -2.73
C PRO A 34 -6.17 -2.11 -2.19
N ALA A 35 -7.41 -2.55 -2.32
CA ALA A 35 -8.57 -1.89 -1.71
C ALA A 35 -8.53 -2.02 -0.17
N MET A 36 -9.04 -1.04 0.56
CA MET A 36 -9.65 0.23 0.12
C MET A 36 -8.62 1.38 0.14
N GLY A 37 -7.69 1.40 1.12
CA GLY A 37 -6.78 2.50 1.39
C GLY A 37 -5.89 2.86 0.19
N GLY A 38 -5.41 1.85 -0.52
CA GLY A 38 -4.53 2.02 -1.66
C GLY A 38 -5.18 2.63 -2.90
N ILE A 39 -6.52 2.53 -3.06
CA ILE A 39 -7.21 2.93 -4.30
C ILE A 39 -6.95 4.39 -4.62
N VAL A 40 -7.27 5.29 -3.69
CA VAL A 40 -7.14 6.75 -3.93
C VAL A 40 -5.69 7.12 -4.24
N ILE A 41 -4.75 6.57 -3.49
CA ILE A 41 -3.33 6.87 -3.67
C ILE A 41 -2.80 6.27 -4.97
N GLY A 42 -3.19 5.03 -5.29
CA GLY A 42 -2.83 4.38 -6.55
C GLY A 42 -3.34 5.14 -7.75
N TYR A 43 -4.62 5.55 -7.73
CA TYR A 43 -5.22 6.34 -8.79
C TYR A 43 -4.48 7.66 -9.00
N GLU A 44 -4.21 8.40 -7.93
CA GLU A 44 -3.52 9.68 -8.03
C GLU A 44 -2.08 9.55 -8.54
N ILE A 45 -1.34 8.54 -8.06
CA ILE A 45 0.00 8.23 -8.59
C ILE A 45 -0.08 7.83 -10.07
N GLY A 46 -1.07 7.03 -10.45
CA GLY A 46 -1.30 6.65 -11.86
C GLY A 46 -1.56 7.85 -12.75
N ARG A 47 -2.42 8.76 -12.31
CA ARG A 47 -2.70 10.03 -13.00
C ARG A 47 -1.42 10.84 -13.21
N ILE A 48 -0.62 11.02 -12.16
CA ILE A 48 0.63 11.80 -12.21
C ILE A 48 1.67 11.11 -13.11
N LEU A 49 1.78 9.78 -13.04
CA LEU A 49 2.73 9.01 -13.84
C LEU A 49 2.24 8.72 -15.27
N LYS A 50 0.97 9.02 -15.58
CA LYS A 50 0.27 8.67 -16.82
C LYS A 50 0.34 7.15 -17.08
N LYS A 51 -0.05 6.36 -16.07
CA LYS A 51 -0.05 4.90 -16.10
C LYS A 51 -1.42 4.32 -15.81
N GLU A 52 -1.74 3.22 -16.48
CA GLU A 52 -2.92 2.42 -16.10
C GLU A 52 -2.86 2.06 -14.61
N THR A 53 -4.01 2.19 -13.96
CA THR A 53 -4.15 1.88 -12.54
C THR A 53 -5.38 1.05 -12.31
N ILE A 54 -5.19 -0.11 -11.70
CA ILE A 54 -6.25 -1.01 -11.29
C ILE A 54 -6.16 -1.27 -9.80
N PHE A 55 -7.21 -1.81 -9.23
CA PHE A 55 -7.20 -2.24 -7.84
C PHE A 55 -7.66 -3.68 -7.69
N CYS A 56 -7.24 -4.32 -6.61
CA CYS A 56 -7.77 -5.60 -6.17
C CYS A 56 -8.54 -5.42 -4.86
N GLU A 57 -9.60 -6.17 -4.70
CA GLU A 57 -10.47 -6.13 -3.52
C GLU A 57 -10.59 -7.50 -2.87
N ARG A 58 -10.95 -7.54 -1.58
CA ARG A 58 -11.11 -8.80 -0.88
C ARG A 58 -12.48 -9.42 -1.15
N VAL A 59 -12.44 -10.64 -1.66
CA VAL A 59 -13.62 -11.52 -1.79
C VAL A 59 -13.30 -12.78 -0.99
N ASN A 60 -14.14 -13.11 -0.03
CA ASN A 60 -13.93 -14.26 0.86
C ASN A 60 -12.51 -14.28 1.49
N GLY A 61 -12.04 -13.12 1.93
CA GLY A 61 -10.75 -12.95 2.59
C GLY A 61 -9.52 -12.94 1.66
N LYS A 62 -9.67 -13.19 0.36
CA LYS A 62 -8.57 -13.22 -0.63
C LYS A 62 -8.63 -12.01 -1.56
N PHE A 63 -7.51 -11.41 -1.89
CA PHE A 63 -7.47 -10.39 -2.92
C PHE A 63 -7.75 -10.99 -4.30
N THR A 64 -8.64 -10.33 -5.04
CA THR A 64 -9.12 -10.76 -6.34
C THR A 64 -9.23 -9.55 -7.27
N LEU A 65 -8.91 -9.74 -8.54
CA LEU A 65 -9.22 -8.76 -9.58
C LEU A 65 -10.69 -8.95 -9.98
N ARG A 66 -11.43 -7.84 -10.03
CA ARG A 66 -12.85 -7.80 -10.43
C ARG A 66 -13.06 -6.66 -11.40
N ARG A 67 -14.32 -6.41 -11.78
CA ARG A 67 -14.72 -5.26 -12.60
C ARG A 67 -14.08 -5.22 -13.98
N GLY A 68 -13.73 -6.38 -14.54
CA GLY A 68 -13.02 -6.47 -15.81
C GLY A 68 -11.52 -6.15 -15.73
N PHE A 69 -10.98 -5.87 -14.54
CA PHE A 69 -9.55 -5.64 -14.39
C PHE A 69 -8.73 -6.87 -14.71
N ASN A 70 -7.66 -6.68 -15.49
CA ASN A 70 -6.75 -7.72 -15.90
C ASN A 70 -5.30 -7.24 -15.85
N ILE A 71 -4.40 -8.16 -15.52
CA ILE A 71 -2.95 -7.95 -15.59
C ILE A 71 -2.45 -8.80 -16.75
N ARG A 72 -1.96 -8.15 -17.81
CA ARG A 72 -1.46 -8.87 -18.99
C ARG A 72 -0.09 -9.48 -18.73
N LYS A 73 0.17 -10.64 -19.31
CA LYS A 73 1.47 -11.34 -19.26
C LYS A 73 2.61 -10.40 -19.64
N GLY A 74 3.70 -10.44 -18.88
CA GLY A 74 4.91 -9.67 -19.15
C GLY A 74 4.90 -8.23 -18.65
N MET A 75 3.74 -7.66 -18.25
CA MET A 75 3.66 -6.29 -17.72
C MET A 75 4.55 -6.11 -16.48
N ASN A 76 5.17 -4.92 -16.38
CA ASN A 76 5.90 -4.49 -15.19
C ASN A 76 4.94 -3.77 -14.23
N VAL A 77 4.63 -4.41 -13.12
CA VAL A 77 3.60 -3.96 -12.17
C VAL A 77 4.23 -3.38 -10.91
N LEU A 78 3.81 -2.18 -10.53
CA LEU A 78 4.16 -1.54 -9.26
C LEU A 78 2.96 -1.61 -8.32
N ILE A 79 3.17 -2.09 -7.08
CA ILE A 79 2.14 -2.08 -6.04
C ILE A 79 2.21 -0.76 -5.28
N ILE A 80 1.06 -0.08 -5.14
CA ILE A 80 0.92 1.18 -4.39
C ILE A 80 -0.05 0.98 -3.23
N GLU A 81 0.39 1.36 -2.05
CA GLU A 81 -0.39 1.32 -0.80
C GLU A 81 -0.47 2.70 -0.14
N ASP A 82 -1.43 2.91 0.74
CA ASP A 82 -1.44 4.07 1.62
C ASP A 82 -0.42 3.90 2.76
N VAL A 83 -0.48 2.78 3.48
CA VAL A 83 0.40 2.46 4.61
C VAL A 83 0.88 1.01 4.54
N ILE A 84 2.18 0.81 4.54
CA ILE A 84 2.80 -0.51 4.70
C ILE A 84 3.24 -0.70 6.16
N THR A 85 2.76 -1.78 6.78
CA THR A 85 3.17 -2.22 8.12
C THR A 85 3.94 -3.54 8.03
N THR A 86 3.24 -4.67 8.05
CA THR A 86 3.86 -6.00 7.84
C THR A 86 4.05 -6.34 6.36
N GLY A 87 3.41 -5.60 5.46
CA GLY A 87 3.40 -5.88 4.03
C GLY A 87 2.54 -7.09 3.64
N LYS A 88 1.70 -7.62 4.55
CA LYS A 88 0.87 -8.80 4.27
C LYS A 88 -0.05 -8.56 3.06
N SER A 89 -0.78 -7.46 3.03
CA SER A 89 -1.67 -7.09 1.91
C SER A 89 -0.90 -6.99 0.60
N SER A 90 0.21 -6.28 0.61
CA SER A 90 1.07 -6.12 -0.57
C SER A 90 1.60 -7.47 -1.08
N LEU A 91 1.98 -8.39 -0.18
CA LEU A 91 2.46 -9.72 -0.56
C LEU A 91 1.34 -10.62 -1.11
N GLU A 92 0.11 -10.47 -0.63
CA GLU A 92 -1.05 -11.15 -1.20
C GLU A 92 -1.29 -10.68 -2.65
N CYS A 93 -1.11 -9.38 -2.95
CA CYS A 93 -1.20 -8.84 -4.31
C CYS A 93 -0.10 -9.39 -5.24
N VAL A 94 1.07 -9.73 -4.71
CA VAL A 94 2.15 -10.35 -5.51
C VAL A 94 1.68 -11.66 -6.14
N LYS A 95 0.80 -12.40 -5.47
CA LYS A 95 0.23 -13.62 -6.03
C LYS A 95 -0.53 -13.34 -7.32
N LEU A 96 -1.38 -12.31 -7.36
CA LEU A 96 -2.14 -11.93 -8.56
C LEU A 96 -1.21 -11.60 -9.73
N ILE A 97 -0.12 -10.88 -9.46
CA ILE A 97 0.88 -10.53 -10.47
C ILE A 97 1.56 -11.79 -11.02
N ARG A 98 1.92 -12.72 -10.13
CA ARG A 98 2.57 -13.98 -10.50
C ARG A 98 1.65 -14.89 -11.32
N ASP A 99 0.41 -15.06 -10.86
CA ASP A 99 -0.60 -15.88 -11.53
C ASP A 99 -0.87 -15.37 -12.95
N SER A 100 -0.78 -14.06 -13.15
CA SER A 100 -0.88 -13.39 -14.47
C SER A 100 0.41 -13.47 -15.31
N LYS A 101 1.46 -14.13 -14.85
CA LYS A 101 2.78 -14.18 -15.51
C LYS A 101 3.37 -12.78 -15.80
N ALA A 102 3.06 -11.80 -14.96
CA ALA A 102 3.59 -10.44 -14.99
C ALA A 102 4.79 -10.29 -14.04
N LYS A 103 5.49 -9.16 -14.12
CA LYS A 103 6.72 -8.88 -13.37
C LYS A 103 6.44 -7.87 -12.26
N LEU A 104 6.71 -8.23 -11.01
CA LEU A 104 6.69 -7.29 -9.90
C LEU A 104 7.92 -6.39 -9.93
N LEU A 105 7.74 -5.09 -10.09
CA LEU A 105 8.80 -4.09 -9.96
C LEU A 105 9.19 -3.84 -8.50
N GLY A 106 8.21 -3.61 -7.66
CA GLY A 106 8.40 -3.30 -6.24
C GLY A 106 7.15 -2.75 -5.58
N PHE A 107 7.37 -2.02 -4.51
CA PHE A 107 6.32 -1.46 -3.68
C PHE A 107 6.57 0.02 -3.43
N ALA A 108 5.49 0.80 -3.37
CA ALA A 108 5.56 2.17 -2.88
C ALA A 108 4.37 2.45 -1.95
N SER A 109 4.55 3.41 -1.02
CA SER A 109 3.49 3.82 -0.10
C SER A 109 3.66 5.27 0.33
N LEU A 110 2.60 5.89 0.81
CA LEU A 110 2.74 7.18 1.48
C LEU A 110 3.51 7.00 2.78
N ILE A 111 3.14 6.02 3.58
CA ILE A 111 3.75 5.77 4.88
C ILE A 111 4.30 4.36 4.95
N ASP A 112 5.57 4.24 5.34
CA ASP A 112 6.20 2.99 5.75
C ASP A 112 6.29 2.97 7.29
N ARG A 113 5.49 2.12 7.91
CA ARG A 113 5.51 1.84 9.36
C ARG A 113 6.13 0.48 9.66
N SER A 114 6.87 -0.08 8.73
CA SER A 114 7.47 -1.38 8.93
C SER A 114 8.69 -1.31 9.86
N SER A 115 8.89 -2.37 10.62
CA SER A 115 10.13 -2.62 11.36
C SER A 115 10.87 -3.81 10.73
N LYS A 116 12.17 -3.97 11.05
CA LYS A 116 12.95 -5.14 10.59
C LYS A 116 12.33 -6.45 11.05
N GLN A 117 11.68 -6.48 12.24
CA GLN A 117 11.08 -7.68 12.82
C GLN A 117 9.71 -8.03 12.20
N THR A 118 8.96 -7.03 11.72
CA THR A 118 7.57 -7.23 11.25
C THR A 118 7.43 -7.26 9.75
N LEU A 119 8.39 -6.69 9.01
CA LEU A 119 8.31 -6.58 7.56
C LEU A 119 8.57 -7.93 6.89
N LYS A 120 7.57 -8.42 6.16
CA LYS A 120 7.66 -9.65 5.36
C LYS A 120 8.13 -9.40 3.92
N ILE A 121 8.19 -8.17 3.49
CA ILE A 121 8.66 -7.78 2.16
C ILE A 121 10.19 -7.76 2.15
N LYS A 122 10.80 -8.56 1.26
CA LYS A 122 12.26 -8.59 1.08
C LYS A 122 12.78 -7.49 0.14
N LYS A 123 11.91 -6.93 -0.72
CA LYS A 123 12.26 -5.84 -1.64
C LYS A 123 12.16 -4.48 -0.95
N ARG A 124 13.01 -3.54 -1.39
CA ARG A 124 12.95 -2.16 -0.90
C ARG A 124 11.61 -1.51 -1.21
N ILE A 125 11.01 -0.88 -0.19
CA ILE A 125 9.81 -0.05 -0.30
C ILE A 125 10.24 1.39 -0.58
N ILE A 126 9.59 2.05 -1.53
CA ILE A 126 9.71 3.49 -1.74
C ILE A 126 8.57 4.14 -0.97
N SER A 127 8.89 4.96 0.02
CA SER A 127 7.87 5.66 0.80
C SER A 127 8.07 7.17 0.80
N GLN A 128 6.98 7.88 0.99
CA GLN A 128 7.04 9.32 1.20
C GLN A 128 7.56 9.63 2.60
N LEU A 129 7.07 8.89 3.59
CA LEU A 129 7.49 8.99 4.98
C LEU A 129 7.73 7.60 5.56
N LYS A 130 8.82 7.45 6.30
CA LYS A 130 9.07 6.28 7.14
C LYS A 130 8.98 6.69 8.60
N ILE A 131 8.12 6.02 9.37
CA ILE A 131 7.92 6.28 10.79
C ILE A 131 8.03 4.99 11.59
N SER A 132 8.64 5.09 12.76
CA SER A 132 8.63 4.00 13.74
C SER A 132 7.54 4.27 14.77
N VAL A 133 6.56 3.38 14.83
CA VAL A 133 5.46 3.47 15.80
C VAL A 133 5.53 2.22 16.69
N PRO A 134 5.77 2.38 17.99
CA PRO A 134 5.82 1.24 18.89
C PRO A 134 4.47 0.52 18.91
N THR A 135 4.52 -0.80 18.96
CA THR A 135 3.33 -1.65 19.01
C THR A 135 3.42 -2.50 20.28
N TYR A 136 2.39 -2.50 21.07
CA TYR A 136 2.34 -3.22 22.33
C TYR A 136 1.32 -4.35 22.30
N LYS A 137 1.61 -5.46 22.99
CA LYS A 137 0.59 -6.47 23.27
C LYS A 137 -0.29 -5.97 24.41
N LYS A 138 -1.60 -6.30 24.41
CA LYS A 138 -2.57 -5.88 25.43
C LYS A 138 -2.09 -6.10 26.87
N ARG A 139 -1.37 -7.21 27.11
CA ARG A 139 -0.81 -7.56 28.44
C ARG A 139 0.53 -6.86 28.79
N LYS A 140 1.09 -6.06 27.88
CA LYS A 140 2.39 -5.39 28.04
C LYS A 140 2.29 -3.92 27.61
N LEU A 141 1.22 -3.25 28.02
CA LEU A 141 1.05 -1.83 27.79
C LEU A 141 1.91 -1.01 28.77
N PRO A 142 2.58 0.04 28.30
CA PRO A 142 3.19 1.03 29.19
C PRO A 142 2.14 1.65 30.12
N LYS A 143 2.54 2.00 31.35
CA LYS A 143 1.62 2.55 32.38
C LYS A 143 0.80 3.76 31.87
N ASN A 144 1.43 4.65 31.10
CA ASN A 144 0.79 5.84 30.52
C ASN A 144 -0.23 5.55 29.41
N LEU A 145 -0.31 4.32 28.92
CA LEU A 145 -1.28 3.91 27.88
C LEU A 145 -2.45 3.07 28.44
N ILE A 146 -2.36 2.64 29.70
CA ILE A 146 -3.39 1.75 30.28
C ILE A 146 -4.74 2.45 30.40
N SER A 147 -4.75 3.75 30.72
CA SER A 147 -5.96 4.57 30.88
C SER A 147 -6.57 5.05 29.54
N ILE A 148 -5.85 4.87 28.43
CA ILE A 148 -6.33 5.34 27.13
C ILE A 148 -7.21 4.27 26.50
N PRO A 149 -8.50 4.54 26.20
CA PRO A 149 -9.36 3.57 25.58
C PRO A 149 -8.87 3.20 24.18
N VAL A 150 -8.87 1.90 23.87
CA VAL A 150 -8.50 1.40 22.55
C VAL A 150 -9.64 1.71 21.58
N THR A 151 -9.37 2.54 20.59
CA THR A 151 -10.31 2.84 19.52
C THR A 151 -9.92 2.11 18.23
N LYS A 152 -10.91 1.85 17.38
CA LYS A 152 -10.71 1.19 16.10
C LYS A 152 -10.68 2.23 14.96
N PRO A 153 -9.51 2.72 14.52
CA PRO A 153 -9.43 3.73 13.47
C PRO A 153 -9.60 3.18 12.04
N GLY A 154 -9.73 1.87 11.88
CA GLY A 154 -9.74 1.24 10.55
C GLY A 154 -10.75 0.11 10.40
N SER A 155 -10.71 -0.58 9.26
CA SER A 155 -11.66 -1.62 8.86
C SER A 155 -11.47 -2.98 9.52
N ARG A 156 -10.35 -3.22 10.22
CA ARG A 156 -10.10 -4.51 10.89
C ARG A 156 -10.70 -4.52 12.29
N PHE A 157 -11.36 -5.64 12.65
CA PHE A 157 -11.83 -5.83 14.02
C PHE A 157 -10.65 -5.96 14.98
N ILE A 158 -10.75 -5.29 16.13
CA ILE A 158 -9.88 -5.52 17.28
C ILE A 158 -10.50 -6.71 18.00
N LYS A 159 -9.80 -7.85 18.01
CA LYS A 159 -10.16 -9.02 18.81
C LYS A 159 -9.66 -8.84 20.22
#